data_b478f06e9eba60dc88ac5043eb1364b2
#
_entry.id   b478f06e9eba60dc88ac5043eb1364b2
#
_cell.length_a   1.000
_cell.length_b   1.000
_cell.length_c   1.000
_cell.angle_alpha   90.00
_cell.angle_beta   90.00
_cell.angle_gamma   90.00
#
_symmetry.space_group_name_H-M   'P 1'
#
loop_
_entity.id
_entity.type
_entity.pdbx_description
1 polymer ?
#
loop_
_entity_poly.entity_id
_entity_poly.type
_entity_poly.pdbx_seq_one_letter_code
_entity_poly.pdbx_strand_id
1 'polypeptide(L)'
;MNHSLQFNSETTPHHVSEHQSCTALVLAGGGAAGNAWELGLIAGLSDAGVDVTDADLIVGTSAGSTVAAQITSGARPAELYAAILAEVPRPQRAELGSDRGRGPNLSGPSYMEWSNEIIGSAEDASDMRRRMGAAALEMDASGGSGQTRWRHIVAARLPSHDWAQQPVLIAAVDAHTGEPVVFDRHSGIELVDAVAASTSSGFGGPYRIGQHRYINGGYRRSENADLAAGYGRVLVLSPFGGRSRMPREWGMDLATQVDELRAGGSAVQTVFPDAGAGDVFDANALDPSTRLPAARGGYDQGRTLAKLLAAFWR
;
A
#
# COMPACT_ATOMS: atom_id res chain seq x y z
N MET A 1 7.44 14.59 70.15
CA MET A 1 8.05 15.13 68.92
C MET A 1 7.42 14.45 67.73
N ASN A 2 6.43 15.13 67.13
CA ASN A 2 5.70 14.59 65.97
C ASN A 2 6.40 15.08 64.70
N HIS A 3 6.92 14.17 63.88
CA HIS A 3 7.32 14.48 62.53
C HIS A 3 6.24 13.98 61.58
N SER A 4 5.43 14.94 61.09
CA SER A 4 4.52 14.76 59.97
C SER A 4 5.31 14.73 58.65
N LEU A 5 5.27 13.61 57.96
CA LEU A 5 5.75 13.50 56.57
C LEU A 5 4.63 14.00 55.65
N GLN A 6 4.89 15.15 55.01
CA GLN A 6 4.05 15.64 53.87
C GLN A 6 4.47 14.87 52.64
N PHE A 7 3.49 14.13 52.05
CA PHE A 7 3.60 13.62 50.69
C PHE A 7 3.20 14.72 49.73
N ASN A 8 4.18 15.30 49.03
CA ASN A 8 3.93 16.10 47.85
C ASN A 8 3.57 15.14 46.69
N SER A 9 2.31 15.10 46.31
CA SER A 9 1.86 14.55 45.04
C SER A 9 2.13 15.59 43.96
N GLU A 10 3.32 15.57 43.37
CA GLU A 10 3.55 16.24 42.09
C GLU A 10 2.85 15.40 41.01
N THR A 11 1.73 15.93 40.56
CA THR A 11 1.06 15.48 39.36
C THR A 11 1.94 15.89 38.18
N THR A 12 2.71 14.94 37.66
CA THR A 12 3.45 15.12 36.41
C THR A 12 2.43 15.41 35.29
N PRO A 13 2.52 16.53 34.58
CA PRO A 13 1.64 16.74 33.42
C PRO A 13 1.92 15.64 32.43
N HIS A 14 0.87 14.92 32.02
CA HIS A 14 0.92 14.02 30.89
C HIS A 14 1.48 14.80 29.71
N HIS A 15 2.66 14.44 29.22
CA HIS A 15 3.13 14.84 27.90
C HIS A 15 2.09 14.39 26.89
N VAL A 16 1.24 15.30 26.47
CA VAL A 16 0.44 15.13 25.26
C VAL A 16 1.47 14.94 24.15
N SER A 17 1.50 13.74 23.57
CA SER A 17 2.48 13.40 22.56
C SER A 17 2.40 14.42 21.43
N GLU A 18 3.54 15.02 21.04
CA GLU A 18 3.64 15.98 19.93
C GLU A 18 3.02 15.45 18.64
N HIS A 19 2.91 14.13 18.49
CA HIS A 19 2.30 13.45 17.35
C HIS A 19 0.76 13.49 17.30
N GLN A 20 0.06 13.93 18.37
CA GLN A 20 -1.42 14.01 18.37
C GLN A 20 -1.97 15.07 17.40
N SER A 21 -1.15 16.02 16.95
CA SER A 21 -1.52 16.99 15.91
C SER A 21 -1.11 16.54 14.49
N CYS A 22 -0.25 15.51 14.37
CA CYS A 22 0.32 15.07 13.11
C CYS A 22 -0.65 14.20 12.31
N THR A 23 -0.49 14.22 11.01
CA THR A 23 -1.33 13.52 10.04
C THR A 23 -0.58 12.35 9.38
N ALA A 24 -1.29 11.27 9.10
CA ALA A 24 -0.76 10.16 8.31
C ALA A 24 -1.70 9.79 7.17
N LEU A 25 -1.14 9.56 5.98
CA LEU A 25 -1.84 9.06 4.81
C LEU A 25 -1.43 7.61 4.56
N VAL A 26 -2.40 6.70 4.58
CA VAL A 26 -2.17 5.27 4.30
C VAL A 26 -2.76 4.92 2.95
N LEU A 27 -1.90 4.40 2.07
CA LEU A 27 -2.18 4.04 0.69
C LEU A 27 -2.08 2.52 0.55
N ALA A 28 -3.21 1.87 0.33
CA ALA A 28 -3.30 0.42 0.38
C ALA A 28 -2.98 -0.23 -0.97
N GLY A 29 -2.88 -1.56 -0.97
CA GLY A 29 -2.76 -2.34 -2.19
C GLY A 29 -4.07 -2.36 -2.98
N GLY A 30 -3.98 -2.39 -4.30
CA GLY A 30 -5.17 -2.42 -5.17
C GLY A 30 -4.86 -2.68 -6.64
N GLY A 31 -3.65 -3.15 -6.95
CA GLY A 31 -3.23 -3.42 -8.33
C GLY A 31 -3.24 -2.18 -9.22
N ALA A 32 -3.51 -2.36 -10.50
CA ALA A 32 -3.55 -1.28 -11.48
C ALA A 32 -4.73 -0.33 -11.23
N ALA A 33 -5.90 -0.88 -10.89
CA ALA A 33 -7.09 -0.12 -10.55
C ALA A 33 -6.88 0.73 -9.29
N GLY A 34 -6.31 0.13 -8.22
CA GLY A 34 -6.07 0.81 -6.95
C GLY A 34 -5.11 1.98 -7.09
N ASN A 35 -3.95 1.79 -7.74
CA ASN A 35 -3.03 2.88 -8.04
C ASN A 35 -3.71 4.05 -8.74
N ALA A 36 -4.51 3.76 -9.76
CA ALA A 36 -5.17 4.79 -10.55
C ALA A 36 -6.28 5.51 -9.78
N TRP A 37 -7.06 4.77 -8.97
CA TRP A 37 -8.11 5.34 -8.13
C TRP A 37 -7.53 6.24 -7.03
N GLU A 38 -6.48 5.80 -6.33
CA GLU A 38 -5.82 6.61 -5.30
C GLU A 38 -5.27 7.91 -5.87
N LEU A 39 -4.59 7.87 -7.02
CA LEU A 39 -4.09 9.06 -7.70
C LEU A 39 -5.23 9.98 -8.15
N GLY A 40 -6.31 9.41 -8.69
CA GLY A 40 -7.50 10.16 -9.08
C GLY A 40 -8.11 10.86 -7.87
N LEU A 41 -8.33 10.15 -6.76
CA LEU A 41 -8.92 10.68 -5.53
C LEU A 41 -8.08 11.82 -4.94
N ILE A 42 -6.76 11.62 -4.86
CA ILE A 42 -5.83 12.65 -4.38
C ILE A 42 -5.85 13.87 -5.31
N ALA A 43 -5.90 13.68 -6.62
CA ALA A 43 -6.01 14.79 -7.57
C ALA A 43 -7.34 15.55 -7.44
N GLY A 44 -8.46 14.83 -7.26
CA GLY A 44 -9.78 15.43 -7.04
C GLY A 44 -9.88 16.22 -5.72
N LEU A 45 -9.26 15.72 -4.65
CA LEU A 45 -9.13 16.44 -3.38
C LEU A 45 -8.30 17.72 -3.55
N SER A 46 -7.14 17.62 -4.20
CA SER A 46 -6.23 18.74 -4.46
C SER A 46 -6.91 19.83 -5.30
N ASP A 47 -7.65 19.47 -6.35
CA ASP A 47 -8.42 20.38 -7.19
C ASP A 47 -9.52 21.11 -6.40
N ALA A 48 -10.08 20.46 -5.38
CA ALA A 48 -11.05 21.04 -4.47
C ALA A 48 -10.41 21.75 -3.25
N GLY A 49 -9.09 21.95 -3.24
CA GLY A 49 -8.37 22.71 -2.21
C GLY A 49 -8.03 21.91 -0.95
N VAL A 50 -8.00 20.59 -1.02
CA VAL A 50 -7.58 19.69 0.07
C VAL A 50 -6.31 18.95 -0.35
N ASP A 51 -5.18 19.36 0.19
CA ASP A 51 -3.92 18.66 -0.02
C ASP A 51 -3.71 17.62 1.08
N VAL A 52 -3.67 16.35 0.69
CA VAL A 52 -3.37 15.24 1.59
C VAL A 52 -1.94 14.71 1.37
N THR A 53 -1.23 15.27 0.40
CA THR A 53 0.15 14.85 0.08
C THR A 53 1.16 15.49 1.03
N ASP A 54 0.75 16.48 1.83
CA ASP A 54 1.55 17.14 2.87
C ASP A 54 1.51 16.41 4.23
N ALA A 55 0.96 15.19 4.27
CA ALA A 55 0.94 14.36 5.48
C ALA A 55 2.32 14.23 6.14
N ASP A 56 2.36 14.22 7.48
CA ASP A 56 3.62 14.04 8.23
C ASP A 56 4.21 12.63 8.08
N LEU A 57 3.36 11.65 7.70
CA LEU A 57 3.76 10.29 7.34
C LEU A 57 2.92 9.79 6.16
N ILE A 58 3.58 9.11 5.22
CA ILE A 58 2.91 8.34 4.18
C ILE A 58 3.29 6.87 4.32
N VAL A 59 2.28 5.99 4.37
CA VAL A 59 2.46 4.54 4.38
C VAL A 59 1.98 3.98 3.05
N GLY A 60 2.83 3.23 2.36
CA GLY A 60 2.50 2.62 1.07
C GLY A 60 2.60 1.10 1.10
N THR A 61 1.58 0.43 0.55
CA THR A 61 1.53 -1.03 0.41
C THR A 61 1.25 -1.40 -1.03
N SER A 62 2.09 -2.23 -1.65
CA SER A 62 1.85 -2.72 -3.03
C SER A 62 1.61 -1.55 -4.01
N ALA A 63 0.44 -1.49 -4.66
CA ALA A 63 0.05 -0.38 -5.54
C ALA A 63 0.17 0.98 -4.83
N GLY A 64 -0.25 1.06 -3.56
CA GLY A 64 -0.11 2.27 -2.74
C GLY A 64 1.34 2.67 -2.48
N SER A 65 2.31 1.75 -2.48
CA SER A 65 3.74 2.12 -2.41
C SER A 65 4.22 2.87 -3.64
N THR A 66 3.67 2.53 -4.81
CA THR A 66 3.91 3.28 -6.05
C THR A 66 3.29 4.68 -5.96
N VAL A 67 2.05 4.78 -5.46
CA VAL A 67 1.39 6.08 -5.25
C VAL A 67 2.16 6.93 -4.24
N ALA A 68 2.60 6.35 -3.12
CA ALA A 68 3.42 7.05 -2.13
C ALA A 68 4.68 7.67 -2.75
N ALA A 69 5.41 6.89 -3.55
CA ALA A 69 6.58 7.38 -4.27
C ALA A 69 6.24 8.46 -5.32
N GLN A 70 5.08 8.35 -5.97
CA GLN A 70 4.63 9.31 -6.99
C GLN A 70 4.26 10.66 -6.37
N ILE A 71 3.43 10.68 -5.33
CA ILE A 71 2.95 11.93 -4.71
C ILE A 71 4.03 12.66 -3.91
N THR A 72 5.08 11.97 -3.49
CA THR A 72 6.24 12.56 -2.78
C THR A 72 7.38 12.93 -3.70
N SER A 73 7.26 12.71 -5.01
CA SER A 73 8.30 13.00 -6.01
C SER A 73 8.45 14.49 -6.35
N GLY A 74 7.54 15.33 -5.86
CA GLY A 74 7.42 16.74 -6.26
C GLY A 74 6.50 16.97 -7.47
N ALA A 75 6.00 15.90 -8.11
CA ALA A 75 4.99 16.02 -9.16
C ALA A 75 3.64 16.40 -8.54
N ARG A 76 2.91 17.32 -9.18
CA ARG A 76 1.59 17.71 -8.69
C ARG A 76 0.55 16.61 -8.91
N PRO A 77 -0.42 16.40 -8.00
CA PRO A 77 -1.46 15.40 -8.17
C PRO A 77 -2.20 15.49 -9.52
N ALA A 78 -2.46 16.70 -10.01
CA ALA A 78 -3.08 16.93 -11.32
C ALA A 78 -2.22 16.42 -12.49
N GLU A 79 -0.90 16.50 -12.40
CA GLU A 79 0.03 15.99 -13.43
C GLU A 79 0.06 14.47 -13.45
N LEU A 80 0.07 13.83 -12.26
CA LEU A 80 0.01 12.38 -12.12
C LEU A 80 -1.32 11.84 -12.68
N TYR A 81 -2.42 12.49 -12.38
CA TYR A 81 -3.74 12.16 -12.92
C TYR A 81 -3.80 12.33 -14.43
N ALA A 82 -3.32 13.46 -14.95
CA ALA A 82 -3.29 13.71 -16.38
C ALA A 82 -2.45 12.67 -17.14
N ALA A 83 -1.36 12.19 -16.54
CA ALA A 83 -0.55 11.13 -17.12
C ALA A 83 -1.35 9.81 -17.29
N ILE A 84 -2.21 9.46 -16.31
CA ILE A 84 -3.09 8.29 -16.44
C ILE A 84 -4.12 8.49 -17.57
N LEU A 85 -4.71 9.69 -17.67
CA LEU A 85 -5.68 9.99 -18.71
C LEU A 85 -5.08 9.95 -20.12
N ALA A 86 -3.78 10.22 -20.23
CA ALA A 86 -3.02 10.19 -21.49
C ALA A 86 -2.51 8.78 -21.84
N GLU A 87 -2.64 7.79 -20.96
CA GLU A 87 -2.23 6.41 -21.27
C GLU A 87 -3.02 5.88 -22.45
N VAL A 88 -2.30 5.54 -23.53
CA VAL A 88 -2.93 4.86 -24.67
C VAL A 88 -3.21 3.43 -24.27
N PRO A 89 -4.46 2.96 -24.38
CA PRO A 89 -4.80 1.56 -24.11
C PRO A 89 -3.89 0.69 -25.00
N ARG A 90 -3.03 -0.11 -24.38
CA ARG A 90 -2.28 -1.11 -25.14
C ARG A 90 -3.30 -2.14 -25.60
N PRO A 91 -3.40 -2.45 -26.89
CA PRO A 91 -4.26 -3.53 -27.33
C PRO A 91 -3.86 -4.79 -26.57
N GLN A 92 -4.84 -5.46 -25.95
CA GLN A 92 -4.64 -6.80 -25.43
C GLN A 92 -4.00 -7.59 -26.56
N ARG A 93 -2.77 -8.04 -26.37
CA ARG A 93 -2.11 -8.88 -27.35
C ARG A 93 -2.95 -10.14 -27.43
N ALA A 94 -3.82 -10.19 -28.42
CA ALA A 94 -4.50 -11.41 -28.80
C ALA A 94 -3.46 -12.53 -28.80
N GLU A 95 -3.81 -13.66 -28.23
CA GLU A 95 -2.99 -14.87 -28.16
C GLU A 95 -2.57 -15.30 -29.56
N LEU A 96 -1.53 -14.66 -30.10
CA LEU A 96 -0.83 -15.19 -31.24
C LEU A 96 0.12 -16.26 -30.71
N GLY A 97 -0.29 -17.50 -30.91
CA GLY A 97 0.43 -18.68 -30.53
C GLY A 97 1.90 -18.63 -30.93
N SER A 98 2.76 -18.76 -29.94
CA SER A 98 4.06 -19.37 -30.09
C SER A 98 4.44 -19.95 -28.72
N ASP A 99 4.19 -21.21 -28.63
CA ASP A 99 4.69 -22.17 -27.68
C ASP A 99 6.24 -22.21 -27.77
N ARG A 100 6.92 -21.50 -26.89
CA ARG A 100 8.31 -21.74 -26.45
C ARG A 100 8.67 -20.78 -25.31
N GLY A 101 8.65 -21.28 -24.06
CA GLY A 101 9.28 -20.63 -22.90
C GLY A 101 8.40 -19.69 -22.09
N ARG A 102 7.09 -19.94 -21.95
CA ARG A 102 6.24 -19.28 -20.99
C ARG A 102 6.36 -19.97 -19.63
N GLY A 103 6.86 -19.24 -18.64
CA GLY A 103 6.55 -19.52 -17.25
C GLY A 103 5.03 -19.51 -16.98
N PRO A 104 4.57 -19.91 -15.78
CA PRO A 104 3.14 -20.04 -15.46
C PRO A 104 2.35 -18.79 -15.89
N ASN A 105 1.13 -19.00 -16.37
CA ASN A 105 0.23 -17.92 -16.82
C ASN A 105 -0.08 -16.99 -15.64
N LEU A 106 0.62 -15.84 -15.57
CA LEU A 106 0.54 -14.88 -14.48
C LEU A 106 -0.70 -13.99 -14.63
N SER A 107 -1.89 -14.60 -14.57
CA SER A 107 -3.17 -13.87 -14.58
C SER A 107 -3.63 -13.55 -13.14
N GLY A 108 -4.50 -12.55 -13.00
CA GLY A 108 -5.12 -12.23 -11.71
C GLY A 108 -5.88 -13.43 -11.10
N PRO A 109 -6.73 -14.15 -11.87
CA PRO A 109 -7.39 -15.36 -11.39
C PRO A 109 -6.40 -16.45 -10.91
N SER A 110 -5.34 -16.73 -11.67
CA SER A 110 -4.33 -17.75 -11.28
C SER A 110 -3.57 -17.35 -10.00
N TYR A 111 -3.27 -16.06 -9.84
CA TYR A 111 -2.70 -15.53 -8.60
C TYR A 111 -3.66 -15.69 -7.42
N MET A 112 -4.94 -15.43 -7.63
CA MET A 112 -5.96 -15.56 -6.57
C MET A 112 -6.11 -17.00 -6.11
N GLU A 113 -6.18 -17.95 -7.06
CA GLU A 113 -6.26 -19.39 -6.78
C GLU A 113 -5.05 -19.86 -5.96
N TRP A 114 -3.84 -19.61 -6.46
CA TRP A 114 -2.59 -19.95 -5.81
C TRP A 114 -2.49 -19.38 -4.38
N SER A 115 -2.79 -18.10 -4.22
CA SER A 115 -2.67 -17.45 -2.91
C SER A 115 -3.79 -17.84 -1.94
N ASN A 116 -5.01 -18.15 -2.43
CA ASN A 116 -6.10 -18.64 -1.58
C ASN A 116 -5.82 -20.04 -1.03
N GLU A 117 -5.19 -20.92 -1.82
CA GLU A 117 -4.76 -22.25 -1.37
C GLU A 117 -3.77 -22.14 -0.20
N ILE A 118 -2.78 -21.27 -0.32
CA ILE A 118 -1.79 -21.02 0.74
C ILE A 118 -2.47 -20.43 1.99
N ILE A 119 -3.33 -19.43 1.83
CA ILE A 119 -4.05 -18.81 2.95
C ILE A 119 -4.94 -19.84 3.65
N GLY A 120 -5.69 -20.64 2.89
CA GLY A 120 -6.60 -21.65 3.43
C GLY A 120 -5.93 -22.81 4.15
N SER A 121 -4.64 -23.06 3.87
CA SER A 121 -3.84 -24.13 4.50
C SER A 121 -2.99 -23.66 5.68
N ALA A 122 -2.91 -22.36 5.94
CA ALA A 122 -2.09 -21.79 6.99
C ALA A 122 -2.81 -21.79 8.36
N GLU A 123 -2.02 -21.96 9.43
CA GLU A 123 -2.53 -22.00 10.81
C GLU A 123 -2.74 -20.59 11.39
N ASP A 124 -1.87 -19.65 11.03
CA ASP A 124 -1.90 -18.26 11.46
C ASP A 124 -1.22 -17.33 10.44
N ALA A 125 -1.23 -16.03 10.73
CA ALA A 125 -0.63 -15.01 9.87
C ALA A 125 0.88 -15.22 9.66
N SER A 126 1.61 -15.70 10.65
CA SER A 126 3.05 -15.96 10.55
C SER A 126 3.33 -17.19 9.68
N ASP A 127 2.55 -18.27 9.88
CA ASP A 127 2.62 -19.46 9.04
C ASP A 127 2.27 -19.16 7.58
N MET A 128 1.21 -18.39 7.37
CA MET A 128 0.82 -17.93 6.03
C MET A 128 1.96 -17.18 5.34
N ARG A 129 2.64 -16.26 6.02
CA ARG A 129 3.76 -15.51 5.43
C ARG A 129 4.94 -16.43 5.08
N ARG A 130 5.28 -17.39 5.97
CA ARG A 130 6.33 -18.36 5.69
C ARG A 130 6.00 -19.24 4.48
N ARG A 131 4.77 -19.77 4.39
CA ARG A 131 4.32 -20.60 3.27
C ARG A 131 4.30 -19.81 1.96
N MET A 132 3.81 -18.56 2.00
CA MET A 132 3.79 -17.68 0.83
C MET A 132 5.21 -17.38 0.34
N GLY A 133 6.14 -17.11 1.26
CA GLY A 133 7.55 -16.92 0.95
C GLY A 133 8.19 -18.17 0.34
N ALA A 134 7.99 -19.33 0.94
CA ALA A 134 8.50 -20.61 0.44
C ALA A 134 7.98 -20.91 -0.98
N ALA A 135 6.67 -20.78 -1.20
CA ALA A 135 6.07 -20.99 -2.51
C ALA A 135 6.59 -19.99 -3.58
N ALA A 136 6.82 -18.74 -3.18
CA ALA A 136 7.43 -17.75 -4.06
C ALA A 136 8.88 -18.10 -4.43
N LEU A 137 9.67 -18.60 -3.47
CA LEU A 137 11.05 -19.05 -3.70
C LEU A 137 11.11 -20.27 -4.64
N GLU A 138 10.17 -21.20 -4.53
CA GLU A 138 10.06 -22.35 -5.43
C GLU A 138 9.75 -21.90 -6.87
N MET A 139 9.02 -20.82 -7.05
CA MET A 139 8.70 -20.24 -8.37
C MET A 139 9.85 -19.40 -8.96
N ASP A 140 10.92 -19.11 -8.22
CA ASP A 140 12.07 -18.31 -8.69
C ASP A 140 12.96 -19.09 -9.65
N ALA A 141 12.39 -19.55 -10.74
CA ALA A 141 13.09 -20.31 -11.78
C ALA A 141 13.78 -19.42 -12.83
N SER A 142 13.65 -18.08 -12.72
CA SER A 142 13.97 -17.16 -13.83
C SER A 142 15.43 -16.71 -13.92
N GLY A 143 16.30 -17.17 -13.02
CA GLY A 143 17.72 -16.75 -13.05
C GLY A 143 17.93 -15.23 -12.97
N GLY A 144 16.95 -14.47 -12.50
CA GLY A 144 17.03 -13.00 -12.29
C GLY A 144 16.55 -12.13 -13.45
N SER A 145 16.25 -12.65 -14.62
CA SER A 145 15.82 -11.83 -15.78
C SER A 145 14.45 -11.16 -15.56
N GLY A 146 13.52 -11.86 -14.89
CA GLY A 146 12.20 -11.35 -14.53
C GLY A 146 12.29 -10.17 -13.55
N GLN A 147 13.20 -10.25 -12.61
CA GLN A 147 13.44 -9.19 -11.63
C GLN A 147 13.96 -7.89 -12.25
N THR A 148 14.96 -7.97 -13.12
CA THR A 148 15.49 -6.80 -13.83
C THR A 148 14.39 -6.10 -14.64
N ARG A 149 13.55 -6.89 -15.31
CA ARG A 149 12.38 -6.36 -16.03
C ARG A 149 11.40 -5.69 -15.09
N TRP A 150 11.10 -6.32 -13.91
CA TRP A 150 10.19 -5.74 -12.94
C TRP A 150 10.70 -4.41 -12.38
N ARG A 151 11.98 -4.36 -12.01
CA ARG A 151 12.62 -3.13 -11.56
C ARG A 151 12.50 -2.02 -12.59
N HIS A 152 12.73 -2.30 -13.88
CA HIS A 152 12.56 -1.31 -14.94
C HIS A 152 11.11 -0.84 -15.10
N ILE A 153 10.15 -1.75 -14.96
CA ILE A 153 8.72 -1.39 -14.99
C ILE A 153 8.36 -0.46 -13.84
N VAL A 154 8.85 -0.76 -12.63
CA VAL A 154 8.62 0.08 -11.46
C VAL A 154 9.31 1.44 -11.65
N ALA A 155 10.59 1.47 -11.99
CA ALA A 155 11.35 2.69 -12.22
C ALA A 155 10.66 3.63 -13.24
N ALA A 156 10.12 3.06 -14.32
CA ALA A 156 9.40 3.84 -15.33
C ALA A 156 8.08 4.46 -14.87
N ARG A 157 7.53 4.02 -13.73
CA ARG A 157 6.31 4.56 -13.12
C ARG A 157 6.58 5.69 -12.12
N LEU A 158 7.82 5.83 -11.67
CA LEU A 158 8.21 6.79 -10.65
C LEU A 158 8.79 8.04 -11.28
N PRO A 159 8.25 9.24 -11.01
CA PRO A 159 8.82 10.50 -11.51
C PRO A 159 10.19 10.83 -10.91
N SER A 160 10.48 10.35 -9.70
CA SER A 160 11.78 10.39 -9.04
C SER A 160 12.16 9.01 -8.51
N HIS A 161 13.46 8.69 -8.51
CA HIS A 161 13.98 7.45 -7.92
C HIS A 161 14.57 7.68 -6.51
N ASP A 162 14.61 8.92 -6.05
CA ASP A 162 15.12 9.28 -4.75
C ASP A 162 14.00 9.27 -3.70
N TRP A 163 14.34 8.86 -2.47
CA TRP A 163 13.46 9.01 -1.32
C TRP A 163 13.18 10.49 -1.06
N ALA A 164 11.92 10.81 -0.80
CA ALA A 164 11.52 12.14 -0.34
C ALA A 164 12.13 12.49 1.01
N GLN A 165 12.18 13.79 1.33
CA GLN A 165 12.50 14.24 2.69
C GLN A 165 11.37 13.94 3.67
N GLN A 166 10.14 13.98 3.21
CA GLN A 166 8.93 13.56 3.93
C GLN A 166 9.03 12.08 4.32
N PRO A 167 8.64 11.69 5.55
CA PRO A 167 8.61 10.31 5.96
C PRO A 167 7.69 9.45 5.09
N VAL A 168 8.27 8.41 4.48
CA VAL A 168 7.56 7.40 3.70
C VAL A 168 7.95 6.03 4.22
N LEU A 169 6.96 5.18 4.53
CA LEU A 169 7.14 3.79 4.91
C LEU A 169 6.56 2.88 3.83
N ILE A 170 7.35 1.92 3.39
CA ILE A 170 6.95 0.92 2.38
C ILE A 170 7.05 -0.47 2.99
N ALA A 171 5.91 -1.17 3.08
CA ALA A 171 5.84 -2.50 3.67
C ALA A 171 6.21 -3.60 2.65
N ALA A 172 6.91 -4.63 3.14
CA ALA A 172 7.20 -5.86 2.44
C ALA A 172 7.25 -7.03 3.45
N VAL A 173 7.50 -8.26 2.96
CA VAL A 173 7.75 -9.44 3.78
C VAL A 173 9.00 -10.15 3.24
N ASP A 174 9.92 -10.54 4.12
CA ASP A 174 11.06 -11.37 3.76
C ASP A 174 10.57 -12.79 3.40
N ALA A 175 10.88 -13.25 2.19
CA ALA A 175 10.39 -14.52 1.67
C ALA A 175 11.04 -15.75 2.32
N HIS A 176 12.25 -15.62 2.89
CA HIS A 176 12.91 -16.74 3.55
C HIS A 176 12.38 -16.99 4.96
N THR A 177 12.06 -15.90 5.67
CA THR A 177 11.68 -15.97 7.10
C THR A 177 10.18 -15.80 7.34
N GLY A 178 9.47 -15.14 6.42
CA GLY A 178 8.10 -14.68 6.61
C GLY A 178 8.01 -13.44 7.51
N GLU A 179 9.14 -12.86 7.91
CA GLU A 179 9.15 -11.70 8.80
C GLU A 179 8.73 -10.41 8.05
N PRO A 180 7.90 -9.58 8.68
CA PRO A 180 7.56 -8.25 8.18
C PRO A 180 8.78 -7.36 8.05
N VAL A 181 8.84 -6.60 6.96
CA VAL A 181 9.88 -5.60 6.71
C VAL A 181 9.23 -4.29 6.32
N VAL A 182 9.78 -3.18 6.84
CA VAL A 182 9.37 -1.83 6.47
C VAL A 182 10.59 -1.07 5.99
N PHE A 183 10.52 -0.56 4.77
CA PHE A 183 11.57 0.28 4.18
C PHE A 183 11.23 1.75 4.34
N ASP A 184 12.26 2.54 4.55
CA ASP A 184 12.25 3.99 4.58
C ASP A 184 13.55 4.55 3.98
N ARG A 185 13.71 5.87 3.99
CA ARG A 185 14.91 6.57 3.50
C ARG A 185 16.21 6.21 4.24
N HIS A 186 16.11 5.60 5.43
CA HIS A 186 17.25 5.22 6.27
C HIS A 186 17.61 3.73 6.16
N SER A 187 16.80 2.96 5.44
CA SER A 187 16.98 1.51 5.26
C SER A 187 18.20 1.14 4.40
N GLY A 188 18.83 2.12 3.73
CA GLY A 188 19.94 1.87 2.81
C GLY A 188 19.52 1.19 1.50
N ILE A 189 18.20 1.12 1.22
CA ILE A 189 17.61 0.52 0.03
C ILE A 189 17.12 1.63 -0.91
N GLU A 190 17.34 1.49 -2.20
CA GLU A 190 16.81 2.44 -3.20
C GLU A 190 15.28 2.42 -3.21
N LEU A 191 14.65 3.59 -3.40
CA LEU A 191 13.17 3.71 -3.45
C LEU A 191 12.55 2.77 -4.48
N VAL A 192 13.15 2.67 -5.66
CA VAL A 192 12.69 1.77 -6.74
C VAL A 192 12.65 0.32 -6.26
N ASP A 193 13.67 -0.12 -5.52
CA ASP A 193 13.77 -1.48 -5.02
C ASP A 193 12.78 -1.75 -3.88
N ALA A 194 12.56 -0.78 -2.99
CA ALA A 194 11.55 -0.87 -1.95
C ALA A 194 10.12 -1.01 -2.54
N VAL A 195 9.80 -0.18 -3.55
CA VAL A 195 8.51 -0.26 -4.27
C VAL A 195 8.40 -1.59 -5.03
N ALA A 196 9.48 -2.04 -5.69
CA ALA A 196 9.49 -3.31 -6.43
C ALA A 196 9.29 -4.50 -5.49
N ALA A 197 9.88 -4.50 -4.30
CA ALA A 197 9.68 -5.50 -3.26
C ALA A 197 8.21 -5.52 -2.77
N SER A 198 7.68 -4.34 -2.42
CA SER A 198 6.31 -4.19 -1.93
C SER A 198 5.25 -4.61 -2.96
N THR A 199 5.54 -4.45 -4.24
CA THR A 199 4.64 -4.80 -5.36
C THR A 199 4.85 -6.22 -5.91
N SER A 200 5.86 -6.96 -5.44
CA SER A 200 6.11 -8.36 -5.84
C SER A 200 5.06 -9.28 -5.24
N SER A 201 4.17 -9.83 -6.07
CA SER A 201 3.12 -10.73 -5.60
C SER A 201 3.65 -12.05 -5.01
N GLY A 202 4.90 -12.40 -5.30
CA GLY A 202 5.48 -13.73 -5.04
C GLY A 202 5.12 -14.74 -6.13
N PHE A 203 4.00 -14.55 -6.82
CA PHE A 203 3.58 -15.38 -7.95
C PHE A 203 4.46 -15.09 -9.18
N GLY A 204 5.36 -16.03 -9.49
CA GLY A 204 6.42 -15.85 -10.48
C GLY A 204 7.79 -15.52 -9.87
N GLY A 205 7.91 -15.60 -8.55
CA GLY A 205 9.14 -15.44 -7.77
C GLY A 205 9.14 -14.14 -6.92
N PRO A 206 9.97 -14.12 -5.87
CA PRO A 206 10.13 -12.96 -4.99
C PRO A 206 11.06 -11.93 -5.62
N TYR A 207 11.02 -10.70 -5.12
CA TYR A 207 11.95 -9.64 -5.52
C TYR A 207 13.25 -9.72 -4.71
N ARG A 208 14.41 -9.60 -5.39
CA ARG A 208 15.75 -9.70 -4.76
C ARG A 208 16.33 -8.31 -4.49
N ILE A 209 16.81 -8.09 -3.27
CA ILE A 209 17.67 -6.97 -2.90
C ILE A 209 18.90 -7.56 -2.19
N GLY A 210 20.06 -7.51 -2.82
CA GLY A 210 21.26 -8.16 -2.30
C GLY A 210 21.08 -9.67 -2.11
N GLN A 211 21.24 -10.15 -0.88
CA GLN A 211 21.03 -11.55 -0.51
C GLN A 211 19.58 -11.87 -0.08
N HIS A 212 18.77 -10.85 0.16
CA HIS A 212 17.40 -11.01 0.63
C HIS A 212 16.41 -11.18 -0.52
N ARG A 213 15.26 -11.76 -0.20
CA ARG A 213 14.12 -11.98 -1.10
C ARG A 213 12.87 -11.45 -0.45
N TYR A 214 12.08 -10.71 -1.19
CA TYR A 214 10.90 -10.04 -0.65
C TYR A 214 9.66 -10.35 -1.46
N ILE A 215 8.54 -10.44 -0.76
CA ILE A 215 7.19 -10.54 -1.32
C ILE A 215 6.33 -9.40 -0.81
N ASN A 216 5.15 -9.27 -1.38
CA ASN A 216 4.22 -8.14 -1.22
C ASN A 216 3.93 -7.77 0.23
N GLY A 217 3.92 -6.46 0.50
CA GLY A 217 3.63 -5.90 1.82
C GLY A 217 2.22 -6.18 2.33
N GLY A 218 1.25 -6.48 1.44
CA GLY A 218 -0.10 -6.89 1.82
C GLY A 218 -0.18 -8.22 2.57
N TYR A 219 0.90 -9.03 2.55
CA TYR A 219 1.03 -10.23 3.37
C TYR A 219 1.44 -9.92 4.82
N ARG A 220 1.94 -8.70 5.10
CA ARG A 220 2.15 -8.25 6.47
C ARG A 220 0.82 -7.93 7.14
N ARG A 221 0.06 -7.01 6.61
CA ARG A 221 -1.35 -6.67 6.92
C ARG A 221 -1.98 -6.06 5.65
N SER A 222 -3.28 -6.08 5.53
CA SER A 222 -3.96 -5.71 4.27
C SER A 222 -3.60 -4.29 3.80
N GLU A 223 -3.72 -3.29 4.67
CA GLU A 223 -3.40 -1.88 4.38
C GLU A 223 -2.12 -1.40 5.06
N ASN A 224 -1.66 -2.09 6.10
CA ASN A 224 -0.56 -1.65 6.98
C ASN A 224 -0.83 -0.31 7.68
N ALA A 225 -2.09 -0.03 8.00
CA ALA A 225 -2.49 1.22 8.66
C ALA A 225 -1.94 1.33 10.09
N ASP A 226 -1.66 0.20 10.75
CA ASP A 226 -1.01 0.14 12.06
C ASP A 226 0.37 0.81 12.10
N LEU A 227 1.04 0.97 10.96
CA LEU A 227 2.31 1.73 10.86
C LEU A 227 2.12 3.24 11.11
N ALA A 228 0.88 3.73 11.07
CA ALA A 228 0.53 5.10 11.44
C ALA A 228 0.17 5.26 12.93
N ALA A 229 0.47 4.26 13.77
CA ALA A 229 0.23 4.37 15.21
C ALA A 229 0.98 5.57 15.83
N GLY A 230 0.29 6.32 16.70
CA GLY A 230 0.80 7.54 17.33
C GLY A 230 0.49 8.83 16.55
N TYR A 231 0.04 8.77 15.31
CA TYR A 231 -0.43 9.95 14.58
C TYR A 231 -1.87 10.31 14.98
N GLY A 232 -2.13 11.62 15.16
CA GLY A 232 -3.42 12.10 15.65
C GLY A 232 -4.55 11.91 14.66
N ARG A 233 -4.29 12.07 13.37
CA ARG A 233 -5.25 11.88 12.28
C ARG A 233 -4.69 10.94 11.22
N VAL A 234 -5.41 9.88 10.90
CA VAL A 234 -5.02 8.89 9.92
C VAL A 234 -6.09 8.77 8.83
N LEU A 235 -5.73 9.10 7.61
CA LEU A 235 -6.58 8.89 6.43
C LEU A 235 -6.12 7.62 5.72
N VAL A 236 -7.01 6.64 5.56
CA VAL A 236 -6.72 5.39 4.87
C VAL A 236 -7.50 5.33 3.55
N LEU A 237 -6.79 5.21 2.44
CA LEU A 237 -7.36 4.92 1.13
C LEU A 237 -7.25 3.42 0.89
N SER A 238 -8.39 2.72 0.81
CA SER A 238 -8.42 1.26 0.65
C SER A 238 -9.22 0.86 -0.59
N PRO A 239 -8.54 0.61 -1.73
CA PRO A 239 -9.18 0.26 -3.00
C PRO A 239 -10.06 -0.99 -2.92
N PHE A 240 -9.74 -1.94 -2.04
CA PHE A 240 -10.54 -3.14 -1.84
C PHE A 240 -11.63 -3.01 -0.76
N GLY A 241 -11.93 -1.79 -0.31
CA GLY A 241 -13.03 -1.55 0.64
C GLY A 241 -12.80 -2.16 2.02
N GLY A 242 -11.55 -2.29 2.45
CA GLY A 242 -11.18 -2.92 3.72
C GLY A 242 -11.37 -4.45 3.76
N ARG A 243 -11.70 -5.06 2.62
CA ARG A 243 -11.88 -6.52 2.51
C ARG A 243 -10.55 -7.24 2.66
N SER A 244 -10.51 -8.29 3.47
CA SER A 244 -9.38 -9.19 3.61
C SER A 244 -9.76 -10.62 3.21
N ARG A 245 -8.82 -11.35 2.65
CA ARG A 245 -8.95 -12.79 2.37
C ARG A 245 -8.46 -13.64 3.55
N MET A 246 -7.74 -13.03 4.47
CA MET A 246 -7.23 -13.67 5.67
C MET A 246 -8.34 -13.79 6.72
N PRO A 247 -8.34 -14.86 7.51
CA PRO A 247 -9.25 -15.02 8.64
C PRO A 247 -9.20 -13.82 9.59
N ARG A 248 -10.35 -13.38 10.09
CA ARG A 248 -10.44 -12.20 10.97
C ARG A 248 -9.67 -12.36 12.27
N GLU A 249 -9.63 -13.59 12.81
CA GLU A 249 -8.89 -13.94 14.01
C GLU A 249 -7.38 -13.69 13.91
N TRP A 250 -6.86 -13.55 12.70
CA TRP A 250 -5.45 -13.18 12.50
C TRP A 250 -5.18 -11.68 12.66
N GLY A 251 -6.24 -10.87 12.78
CA GLY A 251 -6.12 -9.43 13.02
C GLY A 251 -5.45 -8.66 11.88
N MET A 252 -5.50 -9.18 10.65
CA MET A 252 -4.83 -8.57 9.50
C MET A 252 -5.72 -7.61 8.71
N ASP A 253 -7.02 -7.64 8.95
CA ASP A 253 -8.01 -6.82 8.24
C ASP A 253 -7.97 -5.35 8.67
N LEU A 254 -8.52 -4.47 7.81
CA LEU A 254 -8.52 -3.02 8.05
C LEU A 254 -9.33 -2.64 9.30
N ALA A 255 -10.43 -3.32 9.57
CA ALA A 255 -11.28 -2.99 10.72
C ALA A 255 -10.49 -3.14 12.04
N THR A 256 -9.76 -4.24 12.19
CA THR A 256 -8.86 -4.47 13.33
C THR A 256 -7.81 -3.37 13.44
N GLN A 257 -7.15 -2.99 12.33
CA GLN A 257 -6.12 -1.94 12.32
C GLN A 257 -6.70 -0.57 12.70
N VAL A 258 -7.92 -0.26 12.25
CA VAL A 258 -8.63 0.98 12.60
C VAL A 258 -8.97 1.01 14.09
N ASP A 259 -9.43 -0.12 14.64
CA ASP A 259 -9.75 -0.23 16.06
C ASP A 259 -8.48 -0.07 16.93
N GLU A 260 -7.35 -0.66 16.52
CA GLU A 260 -6.05 -0.48 17.18
C GLU A 260 -5.60 1.01 17.17
N LEU A 261 -5.69 1.68 16.03
CA LEU A 261 -5.35 3.10 15.90
C LEU A 261 -6.23 3.99 16.77
N ARG A 262 -7.55 3.73 16.78
CA ARG A 262 -8.51 4.47 17.62
C ARG A 262 -8.28 4.23 19.10
N ALA A 263 -7.99 2.99 19.49
CA ALA A 263 -7.60 2.66 20.85
C ALA A 263 -6.31 3.36 21.28
N GLY A 264 -5.39 3.60 20.33
CA GLY A 264 -4.17 4.39 20.50
C GLY A 264 -4.39 5.91 20.51
N GLY A 265 -5.64 6.40 20.34
CA GLY A 265 -6.00 7.81 20.38
C GLY A 265 -6.03 8.52 19.02
N SER A 266 -5.84 7.80 17.91
CA SER A 266 -5.93 8.37 16.57
C SER A 266 -7.38 8.57 16.13
N ALA A 267 -7.69 9.71 15.51
CA ALA A 267 -8.89 9.86 14.69
C ALA A 267 -8.61 9.19 13.33
N VAL A 268 -9.48 8.28 12.90
CA VAL A 268 -9.27 7.52 11.67
C VAL A 268 -10.46 7.68 10.73
N GLN A 269 -10.16 8.09 9.51
CA GLN A 269 -11.10 8.15 8.39
C GLN A 269 -10.66 7.14 7.31
N THR A 270 -11.60 6.33 6.82
CA THR A 270 -11.37 5.40 5.73
C THR A 270 -12.15 5.83 4.49
N VAL A 271 -11.54 5.73 3.32
CA VAL A 271 -12.18 5.98 2.03
C VAL A 271 -12.08 4.72 1.17
N PHE A 272 -13.21 4.30 0.65
CA PHE A 272 -13.37 3.16 -0.23
C PHE A 272 -13.89 3.64 -1.59
N PRO A 273 -13.59 2.93 -2.69
CA PRO A 273 -14.21 3.25 -3.98
C PRO A 273 -15.73 3.24 -3.90
N ASP A 274 -16.37 4.22 -4.52
CA ASP A 274 -17.81 4.25 -4.72
C ASP A 274 -18.20 3.65 -6.09
N ALA A 275 -19.50 3.63 -6.39
CA ALA A 275 -20.02 3.09 -7.63
C ALA A 275 -19.53 3.83 -8.89
N GLY A 276 -19.02 5.06 -8.76
CA GLY A 276 -18.50 5.86 -9.86
C GLY A 276 -17.22 5.29 -10.48
N ALA A 277 -16.45 4.53 -9.71
CA ALA A 277 -15.23 3.87 -10.20
C ALA A 277 -15.52 2.58 -11.01
N GLY A 278 -16.77 2.12 -11.05
CA GLY A 278 -17.18 0.88 -11.71
C GLY A 278 -16.76 -0.37 -10.94
N ASP A 279 -17.02 -1.54 -11.53
CA ASP A 279 -16.73 -2.84 -10.94
C ASP A 279 -15.32 -3.33 -11.35
N VAL A 280 -14.29 -2.54 -10.99
CA VAL A 280 -12.89 -2.81 -11.37
C VAL A 280 -12.03 -3.29 -10.21
N PHE A 281 -12.59 -3.34 -8.98
CA PHE A 281 -11.86 -3.70 -7.74
C PHE A 281 -12.11 -5.17 -7.33
N ASP A 282 -11.92 -6.06 -8.28
CA ASP A 282 -12.05 -7.52 -8.15
C ASP A 282 -10.75 -8.22 -8.59
N ALA A 283 -10.86 -9.46 -9.07
CA ALA A 283 -9.75 -10.22 -9.64
C ALA A 283 -9.12 -9.55 -10.87
N ASN A 284 -9.82 -8.64 -11.54
CA ASN A 284 -9.35 -7.89 -12.69
C ASN A 284 -8.60 -6.61 -12.33
N ALA A 285 -8.54 -6.24 -11.04
CA ALA A 285 -7.85 -5.02 -10.58
C ALA A 285 -6.37 -4.94 -11.00
N LEU A 286 -5.76 -6.05 -11.37
CA LEU A 286 -4.40 -6.12 -11.91
C LEU A 286 -4.33 -5.72 -13.40
N ASP A 287 -5.44 -5.75 -14.14
CA ASP A 287 -5.48 -5.44 -15.57
C ASP A 287 -5.27 -3.93 -15.79
N PRO A 288 -4.31 -3.51 -16.63
CA PRO A 288 -4.10 -2.10 -16.93
C PRO A 288 -5.32 -1.38 -17.54
N SER A 289 -6.24 -2.09 -18.17
CA SER A 289 -7.47 -1.51 -18.75
C SER A 289 -8.40 -0.90 -17.68
N THR A 290 -8.28 -1.35 -16.42
CA THR A 290 -9.05 -0.82 -15.28
C THR A 290 -8.59 0.57 -14.83
N ARG A 291 -7.39 1.01 -15.22
CA ARG A 291 -6.79 2.25 -14.73
C ARG A 291 -7.62 3.50 -15.05
N LEU A 292 -8.05 3.64 -16.30
CA LEU A 292 -8.74 4.84 -16.74
C LEU A 292 -10.10 5.03 -16.03
N PRO A 293 -11.02 4.04 -15.99
CA PRO A 293 -12.26 4.18 -15.23
C PRO A 293 -12.02 4.38 -13.73
N ALA A 294 -11.06 3.67 -13.13
CA ALA A 294 -10.72 3.83 -11.71
C ALA A 294 -10.21 5.25 -11.38
N ALA A 295 -9.32 5.81 -12.22
CA ALA A 295 -8.81 7.16 -12.04
C ALA A 295 -9.92 8.22 -12.11
N ARG A 296 -10.83 8.12 -13.08
CA ARG A 296 -11.95 9.04 -13.25
C ARG A 296 -12.90 8.97 -12.06
N GLY A 297 -13.32 7.75 -11.68
CA GLY A 297 -14.16 7.55 -10.50
C GLY A 297 -13.51 8.09 -9.22
N GLY A 298 -12.21 7.83 -9.01
CA GLY A 298 -11.45 8.38 -7.90
C GLY A 298 -11.45 9.92 -7.89
N TYR A 299 -11.21 10.55 -9.03
CA TYR A 299 -11.20 12.01 -9.14
C TYR A 299 -12.56 12.64 -8.78
N ASP A 300 -13.65 12.12 -9.32
CA ASP A 300 -15.00 12.61 -9.04
C ASP A 300 -15.36 12.39 -7.56
N GLN A 301 -14.97 11.24 -7.00
CA GLN A 301 -15.16 10.92 -5.59
C GLN A 301 -14.34 11.88 -4.68
N GLY A 302 -13.08 12.16 -5.03
CA GLY A 302 -12.22 13.10 -4.29
C GLY A 302 -12.84 14.48 -4.19
N ARG A 303 -13.35 15.02 -5.28
CA ARG A 303 -14.09 16.29 -5.30
C ARG A 303 -15.33 16.26 -4.41
N THR A 304 -16.08 15.18 -4.44
CA THR A 304 -17.29 15.00 -3.62
C THR A 304 -16.97 14.96 -2.13
N LEU A 305 -15.89 14.27 -1.76
CA LEU A 305 -15.47 14.09 -0.36
C LEU A 305 -14.68 15.29 0.20
N ALA A 306 -14.26 16.24 -0.63
CA ALA A 306 -13.33 17.30 -0.24
C ALA A 306 -13.81 18.09 0.98
N LYS A 307 -15.09 18.45 1.06
CA LYS A 307 -15.63 19.20 2.21
C LYS A 307 -15.53 18.41 3.53
N LEU A 308 -15.84 17.12 3.48
CA LEU A 308 -15.76 16.22 4.64
C LEU A 308 -14.30 16.05 5.08
N LEU A 309 -13.42 15.74 4.12
CA LEU A 309 -12.02 15.49 4.40
C LEU A 309 -11.25 16.74 4.78
N ALA A 310 -11.62 17.93 4.27
CA ALA A 310 -11.05 19.19 4.73
C ALA A 310 -11.29 19.44 6.22
N ALA A 311 -12.46 19.07 6.73
CA ALA A 311 -12.79 19.22 8.16
C ALA A 311 -12.02 18.21 9.05
N PHE A 312 -11.70 17.07 8.50
CA PHE A 312 -10.93 16.01 9.18
C PHE A 312 -9.42 16.29 9.15
N TRP A 313 -8.90 16.77 8.01
CA TRP A 313 -7.46 16.85 7.74
C TRP A 313 -6.78 18.08 8.38
N ARG A 314 -7.53 19.15 8.64
CA ARG A 314 -7.01 20.42 9.22
C ARG A 314 -6.87 20.40 10.73
#